data_052e5b4c4f448b11255188772dff4a2d
#
_entry.id   052e5b4c4f448b11255188772dff4a2d
#
_cell.length_a   1.000
_cell.length_b   1.000
_cell.length_c   1.000
_cell.angle_alpha   90.00
_cell.angle_beta   90.00
_cell.angle_gamma   90.00
#
_symmetry.space_group_name_H-M   'P 1'
#
loop_
_entity.id
_entity.type
_entity.pdbx_description
1 polymer ?
#
loop_
_entity_poly.entity_id
_entity_poly.type
_entity_poly.pdbx_seq_one_letter_code
_entity_poly.pdbx_strand_id
1 'polypeptide(L)'
;EVSNYMERGLLGIISKNSFVYLYYTESIQDGGDPIGNNIYKYKWIDNKLQDPILLKSLPAYPDAIMHHGGVMTVGKDGTVYAVIGDQDNQDSARGDNILQNQFGPPDDTGVILPIEPPGPYYAIGIRNSFGLTIDPVTGNMWATENGPHRMDEVNLVMHKFNSGWNAHSGPIAESQIEHFIVKNPPLANVGGVFKSYVQIFLASIYSLFFLPDNYEYSDPEFSWEKVIAPTALNFAPSSFGKYENWLFVGDCNFGNIYKFKLNSDRNGFVFEDFNLNDLVLHEEDNIEEILFGKGFGCITDIEIRGDYMYVVSISDGTIYRIFLKDLL
;
A
#
# COMPACT_ATOMS: atom_id res chain seq x y z
N GLU A 1 6.93 -22.82 -10.27
CA GLU A 1 7.08 -23.11 -8.84
C GLU A 1 7.17 -21.79 -8.05
N VAL A 2 7.06 -21.82 -6.73
CA VAL A 2 6.93 -20.62 -5.90
C VAL A 2 8.05 -20.55 -4.86
N SER A 3 8.73 -19.38 -4.80
CA SER A 3 9.57 -19.02 -3.67
C SER A 3 8.67 -18.53 -2.54
N ASN A 4 8.76 -19.15 -1.36
CA ASN A 4 7.81 -18.93 -0.24
C ASN A 4 8.50 -18.58 1.08
N TYR A 5 9.61 -17.86 1.01
CA TYR A 5 10.34 -17.42 2.19
C TYR A 5 9.99 -15.98 2.56
N MET A 6 9.69 -15.72 3.84
CA MET A 6 9.27 -14.43 4.39
C MET A 6 8.04 -13.86 3.64
N GLU A 7 8.15 -12.68 3.01
CA GLU A 7 7.05 -12.07 2.26
C GLU A 7 6.90 -12.59 0.82
N ARG A 8 7.69 -13.57 0.42
CA ARG A 8 7.55 -14.20 -0.88
C ARG A 8 6.42 -15.23 -0.90
N GLY A 9 5.87 -15.49 -2.05
CA GLY A 9 4.81 -16.49 -2.19
C GLY A 9 3.79 -16.14 -3.25
N LEU A 10 2.57 -16.62 -3.07
CA LEU A 10 1.39 -16.12 -3.78
C LEU A 10 0.96 -14.84 -3.10
N LEU A 11 1.23 -13.71 -3.75
CA LEU A 11 1.11 -12.37 -3.19
C LEU A 11 -0.22 -11.69 -3.54
N GLY A 12 -0.80 -12.05 -4.67
CA GLY A 12 -2.07 -11.45 -5.08
C GLY A 12 -2.87 -12.32 -6.02
N ILE A 13 -4.19 -12.21 -5.90
CA ILE A 13 -5.16 -12.87 -6.77
C ILE A 13 -6.33 -11.93 -7.02
N ILE A 14 -6.68 -11.73 -8.29
CA ILE A 14 -7.91 -11.04 -8.66
C ILE A 14 -8.58 -11.73 -9.84
N SER A 15 -9.86 -11.49 -10.02
CA SER A 15 -10.61 -11.94 -11.19
C SER A 15 -11.17 -10.75 -11.97
N LYS A 16 -11.11 -10.88 -13.32
CA LYS A 16 -11.72 -9.91 -14.23
C LYS A 16 -12.36 -10.65 -15.39
N ASN A 17 -13.67 -10.54 -15.53
CA ASN A 17 -14.44 -11.35 -16.47
C ASN A 17 -14.23 -12.87 -16.22
N SER A 18 -13.79 -13.63 -17.25
CA SER A 18 -13.49 -15.07 -17.15
C SER A 18 -11.99 -15.35 -16.92
N PHE A 19 -11.23 -14.35 -16.51
CA PHE A 19 -9.80 -14.48 -16.25
C PHE A 19 -9.51 -14.35 -14.76
N VAL A 20 -8.46 -15.07 -14.33
CA VAL A 20 -7.84 -14.94 -13.00
C VAL A 20 -6.41 -14.47 -13.21
N TYR A 21 -6.02 -13.47 -12.43
CA TYR A 21 -4.66 -12.93 -12.41
C TYR A 21 -4.01 -13.36 -11.12
N LEU A 22 -2.81 -13.92 -11.22
CA LEU A 22 -2.00 -14.30 -10.07
C LEU A 22 -0.71 -13.51 -10.09
N TYR A 23 -0.36 -12.93 -8.95
CA TYR A 23 0.94 -12.34 -8.70
C TYR A 23 1.66 -13.20 -7.68
N TYR A 24 2.81 -13.74 -8.05
CA TYR A 24 3.59 -14.57 -7.14
C TYR A 24 5.09 -14.47 -7.41
N THR A 25 5.89 -14.73 -6.36
CA THR A 25 7.33 -14.84 -6.48
C THR A 25 7.67 -16.20 -7.07
N GLU A 26 8.08 -16.20 -8.34
CA GLU A 26 8.40 -17.42 -9.07
C GLU A 26 9.81 -17.91 -8.76
N SER A 27 9.99 -19.23 -8.74
CA SER A 27 11.28 -19.92 -8.56
C SER A 27 11.37 -21.13 -9.49
N ILE A 28 12.58 -21.68 -9.68
CA ILE A 28 12.78 -22.88 -10.49
C ILE A 28 12.22 -24.12 -9.77
N GLN A 29 12.29 -24.13 -8.44
CA GLN A 29 11.77 -25.22 -7.59
C GLN A 29 11.05 -24.62 -6.38
N ASP A 30 10.07 -25.31 -5.83
CA ASP A 30 9.34 -24.86 -4.65
C ASP A 30 10.29 -24.53 -3.48
N GLY A 31 10.12 -23.33 -2.93
CA GLY A 31 10.96 -22.81 -1.86
C GLY A 31 12.36 -22.40 -2.29
N GLY A 32 12.67 -22.43 -3.59
CA GLY A 32 13.97 -22.00 -4.13
C GLY A 32 14.14 -20.50 -4.22
N ASP A 33 15.31 -20.08 -4.67
CA ASP A 33 15.62 -18.67 -4.91
C ASP A 33 14.68 -18.05 -5.94
N PRO A 34 14.28 -16.78 -5.75
CA PRO A 34 13.37 -16.12 -6.65
C PRO A 34 14.02 -15.86 -8.01
N ILE A 35 13.23 -15.96 -9.08
CA ILE A 35 13.61 -15.58 -10.43
C ILE A 35 12.83 -14.36 -10.94
N GLY A 36 11.78 -13.97 -10.22
CA GLY A 36 10.96 -12.80 -10.53
C GLY A 36 9.70 -12.76 -9.68
N ASN A 37 9.17 -11.58 -9.49
CA ASN A 37 7.80 -11.36 -9.02
C ASN A 37 6.91 -11.26 -10.27
N ASN A 38 6.27 -12.35 -10.64
CA ASN A 38 5.63 -12.49 -11.93
C ASN A 38 4.11 -12.41 -11.84
N ILE A 39 3.51 -11.70 -12.79
CA ILE A 39 2.07 -11.56 -12.91
C ILE A 39 1.58 -12.32 -14.13
N TYR A 40 0.78 -13.36 -13.89
CA TYR A 40 0.19 -14.20 -14.91
C TYR A 40 -1.31 -14.00 -14.98
N LYS A 41 -1.85 -14.10 -16.21
CA LYS A 41 -3.27 -14.16 -16.50
C LYS A 41 -3.63 -15.57 -16.95
N TYR A 42 -4.66 -16.14 -16.34
CA TYR A 42 -5.19 -17.46 -16.64
C TYR A 42 -6.65 -17.36 -17.09
N LYS A 43 -7.07 -18.29 -17.95
CA LYS A 43 -8.49 -18.53 -18.17
C LYS A 43 -9.04 -19.39 -17.03
N TRP A 44 -10.22 -19.07 -16.55
CA TRP A 44 -10.97 -19.91 -15.63
C TRP A 44 -11.94 -20.78 -16.40
N ILE A 45 -11.60 -22.06 -16.62
CA ILE A 45 -12.38 -23.03 -17.41
C ILE A 45 -12.51 -24.31 -16.60
N ASP A 46 -13.71 -24.85 -16.45
CA ASP A 46 -14.01 -26.08 -15.74
C ASP A 46 -13.40 -26.16 -14.33
N ASN A 47 -13.52 -25.05 -13.58
CA ASN A 47 -12.94 -24.92 -12.23
C ASN A 47 -11.41 -25.09 -12.17
N LYS A 48 -10.72 -24.74 -13.25
CA LYS A 48 -9.26 -24.80 -13.34
C LYS A 48 -8.68 -23.55 -13.99
N LEU A 49 -7.48 -23.20 -13.55
CA LEU A 49 -6.64 -22.21 -14.20
C LEU A 49 -5.96 -22.84 -15.42
N GLN A 50 -6.18 -22.26 -16.59
CA GLN A 50 -5.65 -22.76 -17.86
C GLN A 50 -5.02 -21.62 -18.67
N ASP A 51 -4.18 -21.99 -19.65
CA ASP A 51 -3.58 -21.07 -20.62
C ASP A 51 -2.86 -19.88 -19.95
N PRO A 52 -1.79 -20.10 -19.16
CA PRO A 52 -1.05 -19.02 -18.51
C PRO A 52 -0.43 -18.07 -19.52
N ILE A 53 -0.62 -16.77 -19.32
CA ILE A 53 0.02 -15.71 -20.09
C ILE A 53 0.79 -14.83 -19.10
N LEU A 54 2.11 -14.76 -19.23
CA LEU A 54 2.92 -13.82 -18.46
C LEU A 54 2.65 -12.40 -18.97
N LEU A 55 2.12 -11.54 -18.09
CA LEU A 55 1.82 -10.16 -18.41
C LEU A 55 2.99 -9.23 -18.03
N LYS A 56 3.58 -9.46 -16.88
CA LYS A 56 4.67 -8.64 -16.36
C LYS A 56 5.61 -9.49 -15.51
N SER A 57 6.91 -9.30 -15.70
CA SER A 57 7.95 -9.78 -14.81
C SER A 57 8.53 -8.59 -14.07
N LEU A 58 8.48 -8.62 -12.74
CA LEU A 58 8.97 -7.61 -11.85
C LEU A 58 10.20 -8.12 -11.11
N PRO A 59 11.06 -7.25 -10.57
CA PRO A 59 12.22 -7.66 -9.82
C PRO A 59 11.86 -8.57 -8.62
N ALA A 60 12.73 -9.53 -8.33
CA ALA A 60 12.74 -10.29 -7.09
C ALA A 60 14.20 -10.61 -6.76
N TYR A 61 14.81 -9.76 -5.97
CA TYR A 61 16.23 -9.93 -5.63
C TYR A 61 16.39 -11.04 -4.59
N PRO A 62 17.40 -11.94 -4.74
CA PRO A 62 17.56 -13.10 -3.84
C PRO A 62 17.80 -12.74 -2.37
N ASP A 63 18.40 -11.60 -2.11
CA ASP A 63 18.67 -11.05 -0.77
C ASP A 63 17.57 -10.12 -0.24
N ALA A 64 16.64 -9.68 -1.08
CA ALA A 64 15.44 -8.95 -0.67
C ALA A 64 14.36 -9.97 -0.24
N ILE A 65 14.14 -10.08 1.05
CA ILE A 65 13.20 -11.05 1.63
C ILE A 65 11.87 -10.42 2.04
N MET A 66 11.78 -9.11 2.01
CA MET A 66 10.61 -8.31 2.39
C MET A 66 10.26 -7.26 1.32
N HIS A 67 9.15 -6.58 1.50
CA HIS A 67 8.64 -5.50 0.66
C HIS A 67 8.37 -5.92 -0.78
N HIS A 68 7.78 -7.11 -0.94
CA HIS A 68 7.41 -7.62 -2.25
C HIS A 68 6.09 -7.05 -2.77
N GLY A 69 5.23 -6.47 -1.89
CA GLY A 69 3.92 -5.98 -2.28
C GLY A 69 3.02 -7.11 -2.81
N GLY A 70 2.49 -6.95 -4.01
CA GLY A 70 1.82 -8.01 -4.76
C GLY A 70 0.32 -7.90 -4.86
N VAL A 71 -0.32 -7.05 -4.08
CA VAL A 71 -1.76 -6.83 -4.18
C VAL A 71 -2.11 -6.21 -5.54
N MET A 72 -3.25 -6.61 -6.07
CA MET A 72 -3.79 -6.13 -7.35
C MET A 72 -5.23 -5.63 -7.19
N THR A 73 -5.63 -4.72 -8.05
CA THR A 73 -7.02 -4.25 -8.15
C THR A 73 -7.42 -3.99 -9.61
N VAL A 74 -8.73 -3.85 -9.85
CA VAL A 74 -9.26 -3.48 -11.16
C VAL A 74 -9.90 -2.11 -11.08
N GLY A 75 -9.33 -1.14 -11.78
CA GLY A 75 -9.88 0.20 -11.91
C GLY A 75 -11.26 0.22 -12.58
N LYS A 76 -12.00 1.30 -12.40
CA LYS A 76 -13.33 1.48 -13.09
C LYS A 76 -13.23 1.48 -14.61
N ASP A 77 -12.08 1.86 -15.15
CA ASP A 77 -11.76 1.81 -16.57
C ASP A 77 -11.46 0.37 -17.06
N GLY A 78 -11.42 -0.58 -16.15
CA GLY A 78 -11.08 -1.96 -16.42
C GLY A 78 -9.57 -2.25 -16.44
N THR A 79 -8.71 -1.29 -16.13
CA THR A 79 -7.26 -1.50 -16.03
C THR A 79 -6.95 -2.34 -14.79
N VAL A 80 -6.10 -3.35 -14.95
CA VAL A 80 -5.53 -4.12 -13.84
C VAL A 80 -4.29 -3.42 -13.33
N TYR A 81 -4.28 -3.07 -12.05
CA TYR A 81 -3.15 -2.45 -11.37
C TYR A 81 -2.53 -3.44 -10.38
N ALA A 82 -1.21 -3.32 -10.18
CA ALA A 82 -0.46 -4.05 -9.18
C ALA A 82 0.49 -3.11 -8.44
N VAL A 83 0.80 -3.46 -7.19
CA VAL A 83 1.83 -2.77 -6.41
C VAL A 83 3.02 -3.69 -6.20
N ILE A 84 4.22 -3.13 -6.24
CA ILE A 84 5.46 -3.74 -5.78
C ILE A 84 6.15 -2.77 -4.84
N GLY A 85 6.67 -3.28 -3.72
CA GLY A 85 7.42 -2.48 -2.76
C GLY A 85 8.87 -2.24 -3.18
N ASP A 86 9.64 -1.63 -2.29
CA ASP A 86 11.04 -1.23 -2.53
C ASP A 86 12.04 -2.39 -2.41
N GLN A 87 11.56 -3.62 -2.22
CA GLN A 87 12.37 -4.83 -2.10
C GLN A 87 13.37 -4.80 -0.94
N ASP A 88 12.90 -4.34 0.24
CA ASP A 88 13.69 -4.28 1.49
C ASP A 88 15.03 -3.55 1.33
N ASN A 89 14.97 -2.43 0.67
CA ASN A 89 16.15 -1.64 0.38
C ASN A 89 16.71 -0.94 1.63
N GLN A 90 17.15 -1.72 2.61
CA GLN A 90 17.82 -1.18 3.80
C GLN A 90 19.20 -0.62 3.50
N ASP A 91 19.83 -1.08 2.43
CA ASP A 91 21.06 -0.50 1.91
C ASP A 91 20.75 0.49 0.80
N SER A 92 21.01 1.76 1.06
CA SER A 92 20.92 2.87 0.11
C SER A 92 21.63 2.63 -1.24
N ALA A 93 22.31 1.51 -1.41
CA ALA A 93 23.00 1.12 -2.64
C ALA A 93 22.05 0.58 -3.72
N ARG A 94 20.83 0.12 -3.38
CA ARG A 94 19.84 -0.34 -4.36
C ARG A 94 18.83 0.72 -4.76
N GLY A 95 18.88 1.86 -4.16
CA GLY A 95 18.30 3.12 -4.56
C GLY A 95 16.97 3.11 -5.33
N ASP A 96 16.11 2.22 -5.03
CA ASP A 96 15.32 1.52 -6.02
C ASP A 96 13.90 2.01 -6.09
N ASN A 97 13.58 3.04 -5.35
CA ASN A 97 12.43 3.82 -5.74
C ASN A 97 12.86 4.87 -6.80
N ILE A 98 11.94 5.29 -7.59
CA ILE A 98 12.12 6.32 -8.62
C ILE A 98 12.77 7.60 -8.09
N LEU A 99 12.61 7.90 -6.79
CA LEU A 99 13.24 9.06 -6.16
C LEU A 99 14.76 8.95 -6.11
N GLN A 100 15.29 7.76 -5.96
CA GLN A 100 16.73 7.50 -5.99
C GLN A 100 17.23 7.24 -7.41
N ASN A 101 16.38 6.71 -8.29
CA ASN A 101 16.67 6.49 -9.70
C ASN A 101 16.57 7.74 -10.57
N GLN A 102 16.66 8.95 -10.00
CA GLN A 102 16.79 10.17 -10.80
C GLN A 102 17.95 10.13 -11.82
N PHE A 103 18.86 9.18 -11.68
CA PHE A 103 20.08 9.02 -12.49
C PHE A 103 20.20 7.65 -13.17
N GLY A 104 19.22 6.78 -13.03
CA GLY A 104 19.19 5.44 -13.64
C GLY A 104 17.83 5.09 -14.27
N PRO A 105 17.76 4.02 -15.06
CA PRO A 105 16.46 3.53 -15.56
C PRO A 105 15.61 3.05 -14.39
N PRO A 106 14.28 3.28 -14.44
CA PRO A 106 13.35 2.72 -13.45
C PRO A 106 13.47 1.20 -13.46
N ASP A 107 13.50 0.60 -12.28
CA ASP A 107 13.65 -0.84 -12.09
C ASP A 107 12.35 -1.56 -11.73
N ASP A 108 11.23 -0.83 -11.81
CA ASP A 108 9.89 -1.32 -11.46
C ASP A 108 9.72 -1.67 -9.97
N THR A 109 10.47 -1.07 -9.02
CA THR A 109 10.24 -1.21 -7.57
C THR A 109 9.68 0.06 -6.93
N GLY A 110 9.00 -0.07 -5.77
CA GLY A 110 8.41 1.06 -5.06
C GLY A 110 7.31 1.78 -5.83
N VAL A 111 6.48 1.06 -6.58
CA VAL A 111 5.52 1.66 -7.52
C VAL A 111 4.17 0.94 -7.53
N ILE A 112 3.13 1.67 -7.96
CA ILE A 112 1.87 1.10 -8.44
C ILE A 112 1.84 1.27 -9.96
N LEU A 113 1.63 0.17 -10.68
CA LEU A 113 1.71 0.18 -12.14
C LEU A 113 0.53 -0.54 -12.80
N PRO A 114 0.08 -0.06 -13.98
CA PRO A 114 -0.91 -0.75 -14.78
C PRO A 114 -0.28 -1.97 -15.47
N ILE A 115 -0.96 -3.10 -15.34
CA ILE A 115 -0.52 -4.39 -15.89
C ILE A 115 -1.24 -4.72 -17.20
N GLU A 116 -2.55 -4.47 -17.26
CA GLU A 116 -3.36 -4.73 -18.45
C GLU A 116 -4.50 -3.69 -18.60
N PRO A 117 -4.40 -2.80 -19.60
CA PRO A 117 -3.28 -2.61 -20.52
C PRO A 117 -2.03 -2.06 -19.79
N PRO A 118 -0.81 -2.34 -20.26
CA PRO A 118 0.40 -1.77 -19.67
C PRO A 118 0.49 -0.27 -19.95
N GLY A 119 1.12 0.47 -19.05
CA GLY A 119 1.26 1.92 -19.14
C GLY A 119 2.36 2.47 -18.21
N PRO A 120 2.49 3.79 -18.10
CA PRO A 120 3.40 4.42 -17.16
C PRO A 120 2.96 4.13 -15.72
N TYR A 121 3.86 4.31 -14.77
CA TYR A 121 3.53 4.14 -13.35
C TYR A 121 2.36 5.04 -12.95
N TYR A 122 1.44 4.46 -12.18
CA TYR A 122 0.30 5.18 -11.63
C TYR A 122 0.71 5.98 -10.41
N ALA A 123 1.55 5.38 -9.55
CA ALA A 123 2.10 5.97 -8.34
C ALA A 123 3.54 5.52 -8.12
N ILE A 124 4.28 6.29 -7.32
CA ILE A 124 5.69 6.06 -6.96
C ILE A 124 5.90 6.28 -5.46
N GLY A 125 7.12 6.04 -5.00
CA GLY A 125 7.49 6.29 -3.61
C GLY A 125 6.81 5.33 -2.63
N ILE A 126 6.52 4.11 -3.06
CA ILE A 126 5.87 3.08 -2.25
C ILE A 126 6.93 2.24 -1.53
N ARG A 127 6.87 2.19 -0.20
CA ARG A 127 7.74 1.31 0.58
C ARG A 127 7.28 -0.14 0.50
N ASN A 128 6.10 -0.42 1.06
CA ASN A 128 5.51 -1.75 1.07
C ASN A 128 4.00 -1.67 1.28
N SER A 129 3.23 -2.12 0.33
CA SER A 129 1.77 -2.06 0.35
C SER A 129 1.19 -3.44 0.07
N PHE A 130 0.28 -3.88 0.93
CA PHE A 130 -0.48 -5.13 0.78
C PHE A 130 -1.98 -4.91 0.62
N GLY A 131 -2.43 -3.66 0.71
CA GLY A 131 -3.82 -3.31 0.53
C GLY A 131 -4.01 -2.35 -0.64
N LEU A 132 -4.88 -2.68 -1.58
CA LEU A 132 -5.19 -1.86 -2.75
C LEU A 132 -6.63 -2.08 -3.16
N THR A 133 -7.43 -1.03 -3.19
CA THR A 133 -8.85 -1.10 -3.57
C THR A 133 -9.31 0.13 -4.34
N ILE A 134 -10.47 0.03 -4.96
CA ILE A 134 -11.11 1.13 -5.69
C ILE A 134 -12.37 1.57 -4.96
N ASP A 135 -12.48 2.85 -4.68
CA ASP A 135 -13.71 3.43 -4.16
C ASP A 135 -14.88 3.20 -5.13
N PRO A 136 -15.93 2.49 -4.71
CA PRO A 136 -17.05 2.17 -5.60
C PRO A 136 -17.82 3.40 -6.07
N VAL A 137 -17.72 4.53 -5.36
CA VAL A 137 -18.44 5.77 -5.68
C VAL A 137 -17.64 6.63 -6.65
N THR A 138 -16.40 7.00 -6.29
CA THR A 138 -15.57 7.92 -7.09
C THR A 138 -14.76 7.20 -8.16
N GLY A 139 -14.31 5.97 -7.89
CA GLY A 139 -13.34 5.24 -8.72
C GLY A 139 -11.90 5.57 -8.38
N ASN A 140 -11.66 6.34 -7.35
CA ASN A 140 -10.33 6.61 -6.86
C ASN A 140 -9.73 5.36 -6.21
N MET A 141 -8.43 5.24 -6.32
CA MET A 141 -7.66 4.15 -5.71
C MET A 141 -7.29 4.50 -4.28
N TRP A 142 -7.35 3.52 -3.39
CA TRP A 142 -6.91 3.61 -2.01
C TRP A 142 -5.92 2.49 -1.73
N ALA A 143 -4.87 2.79 -0.96
CA ALA A 143 -3.84 1.84 -0.59
C ALA A 143 -3.51 1.92 0.90
N THR A 144 -3.02 0.81 1.47
CA THR A 144 -2.29 0.83 2.73
C THR A 144 -0.80 0.90 2.46
N GLU A 145 -0.02 1.43 3.39
CA GLU A 145 1.44 1.40 3.31
C GLU A 145 2.05 1.14 4.68
N ASN A 146 3.03 0.25 4.72
CA ASN A 146 3.73 -0.13 5.95
C ASN A 146 4.95 0.76 6.15
N GLY A 147 4.96 1.54 7.22
CA GLY A 147 6.08 2.37 7.63
C GLY A 147 7.29 1.56 8.15
N PRO A 148 8.46 2.20 8.30
CA PRO A 148 9.68 1.48 8.69
C PRO A 148 9.68 1.06 10.18
N HIS A 149 9.32 1.95 11.08
CA HIS A 149 9.28 1.73 12.53
C HIS A 149 8.09 2.42 13.19
N ARG A 150 7.45 3.30 12.45
CA ARG A 150 6.29 4.10 12.82
C ARG A 150 5.63 4.62 11.56
N MET A 151 4.44 5.16 11.71
CA MET A 151 3.67 5.81 10.65
C MET A 151 3.31 4.85 9.52
N ASP A 152 2.53 3.81 9.86
CA ASP A 152 1.77 3.09 8.85
C ASP A 152 0.65 3.98 8.32
N GLU A 153 0.23 3.77 7.07
CA GLU A 153 -0.60 4.74 6.36
C GLU A 153 -1.81 4.12 5.65
N VAL A 154 -2.84 4.94 5.49
CA VAL A 154 -3.88 4.78 4.46
C VAL A 154 -3.83 5.98 3.53
N ASN A 155 -3.66 5.72 2.25
CA ASN A 155 -3.44 6.72 1.21
C ASN A 155 -4.57 6.73 0.18
N LEU A 156 -5.05 7.91 -0.18
CA LEU A 156 -5.81 8.16 -1.40
C LEU A 156 -4.83 8.30 -2.58
N VAL A 157 -4.77 7.29 -3.40
CA VAL A 157 -3.78 7.24 -4.49
C VAL A 157 -4.36 7.83 -5.76
N MET A 158 -4.04 9.08 -6.05
CA MET A 158 -4.40 9.73 -7.31
C MET A 158 -3.40 9.37 -8.41
N HIS A 159 -3.78 9.59 -9.66
CA HIS A 159 -2.83 9.41 -10.78
C HIS A 159 -1.62 10.34 -10.60
N LYS A 160 -0.41 9.78 -10.69
CA LYS A 160 0.88 10.43 -10.39
C LYS A 160 1.12 10.77 -8.92
N PHE A 161 0.48 10.02 -8.03
CA PHE A 161 0.75 10.07 -6.59
C PHE A 161 2.20 9.67 -6.29
N ASN A 162 2.77 10.35 -5.29
CA ASN A 162 4.03 10.00 -4.66
C ASN A 162 3.82 9.87 -3.15
N SER A 163 4.03 8.68 -2.59
CA SER A 163 3.90 8.42 -1.15
C SER A 163 5.05 9.01 -0.31
N GLY A 164 6.17 9.33 -0.94
CA GLY A 164 7.29 10.00 -0.27
C GLY A 164 8.41 9.08 0.20
N TRP A 165 8.23 7.78 0.15
CA TRP A 165 9.29 6.84 0.53
C TRP A 165 10.47 6.90 -0.48
N ASN A 166 11.71 6.89 -0.03
CA ASN A 166 12.24 6.70 1.33
C ASN A 166 12.55 8.02 2.06
N ALA A 167 12.15 9.14 1.52
CA ALA A 167 12.41 10.45 2.13
C ALA A 167 11.56 10.68 3.38
N HIS A 168 10.32 10.18 3.40
CA HIS A 168 9.36 10.42 4.47
C HIS A 168 8.37 9.25 4.62
N SER A 169 7.75 9.14 5.80
CA SER A 169 6.54 8.35 6.06
C SER A 169 5.70 9.07 7.13
N GLY A 170 4.38 9.00 7.02
CA GLY A 170 3.42 9.76 7.82
C GLY A 170 3.21 11.19 7.32
N PRO A 171 2.30 11.95 7.94
CA PRO A 171 1.99 13.30 7.51
C PRO A 171 3.15 14.26 7.75
N ILE A 172 3.39 15.15 6.79
CA ILE A 172 4.32 16.27 6.93
C ILE A 172 3.52 17.47 7.43
N ALA A 173 3.75 17.90 8.67
CA ALA A 173 3.08 19.09 9.20
C ALA A 173 3.43 20.33 8.36
N GLU A 174 2.41 21.09 7.91
CA GLU A 174 2.60 22.33 7.14
C GLU A 174 3.60 23.29 7.80
N SER A 175 3.58 23.37 9.16
CA SER A 175 4.53 24.17 9.93
C SER A 175 5.99 23.73 9.76
N GLN A 176 6.24 22.45 9.43
CA GLN A 176 7.59 21.96 9.14
C GLN A 176 8.04 22.36 7.75
N ILE A 177 7.14 22.36 6.78
CA ILE A 177 7.41 22.78 5.40
C ILE A 177 7.70 24.29 5.37
N GLU A 178 6.84 25.12 5.96
CA GLU A 178 7.02 26.57 6.01
C GLU A 178 8.28 26.95 6.80
N HIS A 179 8.49 26.34 7.96
CA HIS A 179 9.68 26.60 8.77
C HIS A 179 10.97 26.23 8.03
N PHE A 180 10.93 25.19 7.22
CA PHE A 180 12.07 24.70 6.45
C PHE A 180 12.37 25.57 5.23
N ILE A 181 11.35 25.95 4.45
CA ILE A 181 11.51 26.78 3.24
C ILE A 181 11.90 28.20 3.58
N VAL A 182 11.31 28.78 4.63
CA VAL A 182 11.52 30.19 5.00
C VAL A 182 12.80 30.42 5.81
N LYS A 183 13.24 29.47 6.63
CA LYS A 183 14.43 29.64 7.49
C LYS A 183 15.75 29.15 6.91
N ASN A 184 15.73 28.41 5.83
CA ASN A 184 16.96 27.90 5.21
C ASN A 184 17.06 28.33 3.74
N PRO A 185 17.40 29.59 3.46
CA PRO A 185 17.91 29.94 2.14
C PRO A 185 19.12 29.05 1.84
N PRO A 186 19.43 28.75 0.58
CA PRO A 186 20.43 27.73 0.20
C PRO A 186 21.69 27.88 1.05
N LEU A 187 21.98 26.86 1.84
CA LEU A 187 23.00 26.81 2.89
C LEU A 187 24.41 26.91 2.31
N ALA A 188 24.83 28.10 1.96
CA ALA A 188 26.18 28.32 1.46
C ALA A 188 27.29 28.18 2.53
N ASN A 189 26.96 28.26 3.84
CA ASN A 189 27.97 28.48 4.88
C ASN A 189 27.81 27.71 6.21
N VAL A 190 27.30 26.48 6.21
CA VAL A 190 27.32 25.64 7.43
C VAL A 190 28.39 24.55 7.29
N GLY A 191 29.38 24.53 8.18
CA GLY A 191 30.51 23.60 8.11
C GLY A 191 30.31 22.29 8.90
N GLY A 192 30.98 21.20 8.46
CA GLY A 192 31.12 19.96 9.22
C GLY A 192 30.02 18.89 9.01
N VAL A 193 30.04 17.86 9.86
CA VAL A 193 29.12 16.72 9.83
C VAL A 193 27.64 17.13 9.89
N PHE A 194 27.32 18.17 10.62
CA PHE A 194 25.98 18.74 10.73
C PHE A 194 25.44 19.22 9.37
N LYS A 195 26.32 19.76 8.52
CA LYS A 195 26.00 20.17 7.14
C LYS A 195 25.53 18.99 6.31
N SER A 196 26.13 17.81 6.48
CA SER A 196 25.79 16.61 5.70
C SER A 196 24.39 16.12 6.04
N TYR A 197 24.03 16.04 7.33
CA TYR A 197 22.69 15.58 7.73
C TYR A 197 21.58 16.54 7.31
N VAL A 198 21.77 17.83 7.50
CA VAL A 198 20.82 18.86 7.09
C VAL A 198 20.68 18.92 5.56
N GLN A 199 21.78 18.76 4.82
CA GLN A 199 21.73 18.73 3.36
C GLN A 199 21.04 17.47 2.82
N ILE A 200 21.22 16.30 3.45
CA ILE A 200 20.54 15.07 3.10
C ILE A 200 19.04 15.22 3.37
N PHE A 201 18.65 15.71 4.54
CA PHE A 201 17.27 15.95 4.89
C PHE A 201 16.57 16.96 3.98
N LEU A 202 17.24 18.10 3.66
CA LEU A 202 16.74 19.09 2.71
C LEU A 202 16.63 18.55 1.28
N ALA A 203 17.63 17.77 0.84
CA ALA A 203 17.59 17.14 -0.45
C ALA A 203 16.45 16.11 -0.54
N SER A 204 16.19 15.38 0.54
CA SER A 204 15.09 14.43 0.63
C SER A 204 13.72 15.13 0.54
N ILE A 205 13.50 16.19 1.33
CA ILE A 205 12.26 16.98 1.23
C ILE A 205 12.14 17.65 -0.14
N TYR A 206 13.22 18.24 -0.65
CA TYR A 206 13.22 18.85 -1.98
C TYR A 206 12.86 17.84 -3.07
N SER A 207 13.34 16.60 -2.95
CA SER A 207 13.02 15.53 -3.88
C SER A 207 11.53 15.13 -3.89
N LEU A 208 10.80 15.33 -2.79
CA LEU A 208 9.35 15.08 -2.73
C LEU A 208 8.54 16.02 -3.63
N PHE A 209 8.98 17.26 -3.79
CA PHE A 209 8.23 18.31 -4.49
C PHE A 209 8.72 18.60 -5.92
N PHE A 210 9.93 18.14 -6.28
CA PHE A 210 10.54 18.44 -7.59
C PHE A 210 10.89 17.18 -8.36
N LEU A 211 9.89 16.32 -8.54
CA LEU A 211 10.05 15.08 -9.28
C LEU A 211 9.91 15.28 -10.80
N PRO A 212 10.66 14.50 -11.61
CA PRO A 212 10.39 14.42 -13.03
C PRO A 212 8.98 13.87 -13.27
N ASP A 213 8.40 14.19 -14.42
CA ASP A 213 7.10 13.69 -14.91
C ASP A 213 5.87 14.11 -14.08
N ASN A 214 5.96 15.15 -13.25
CA ASN A 214 4.85 15.71 -12.47
C ASN A 214 4.19 14.71 -11.50
N TYR A 215 4.96 13.85 -10.84
CA TYR A 215 4.48 13.15 -9.66
C TYR A 215 4.41 14.12 -8.48
N GLU A 216 3.33 14.02 -7.71
CA GLU A 216 3.07 14.95 -6.61
C GLU A 216 2.98 14.17 -5.29
N TYR A 217 3.74 14.62 -4.30
CA TYR A 217 3.62 14.12 -2.93
C TYR A 217 2.25 14.51 -2.35
N SER A 218 1.62 13.58 -1.67
CA SER A 218 0.45 13.84 -0.84
C SER A 218 0.62 13.19 0.51
N ASP A 219 0.24 13.91 1.58
CA ASP A 219 0.15 13.33 2.91
C ASP A 219 -0.88 12.20 2.95
N PRO A 220 -0.69 11.19 3.82
CA PRO A 220 -1.67 10.14 4.03
C PRO A 220 -2.98 10.69 4.61
N GLU A 221 -4.10 10.07 4.25
CA GLU A 221 -5.41 10.40 4.80
C GLU A 221 -5.59 9.90 6.24
N PHE A 222 -4.76 8.96 6.67
CA PHE A 222 -4.67 8.52 8.06
C PHE A 222 -3.37 7.76 8.32
N SER A 223 -2.82 7.91 9.54
CA SER A 223 -1.62 7.20 9.95
C SER A 223 -1.78 6.58 11.35
N TRP A 224 -1.06 5.50 11.57
CA TRP A 224 -0.86 4.92 12.90
C TRP A 224 0.57 5.22 13.34
N GLU A 225 0.73 5.92 14.46
CA GLU A 225 2.08 6.19 14.99
C GLU A 225 2.81 4.89 15.29
N LYS A 226 2.14 3.94 15.93
CA LYS A 226 2.64 2.60 16.15
C LYS A 226 2.37 1.72 14.94
N VAL A 227 3.39 1.01 14.46
CA VAL A 227 3.23 0.11 13.31
C VAL A 227 2.26 -1.04 13.63
N ILE A 228 1.21 -1.13 12.84
CA ILE A 228 0.18 -2.15 12.92
C ILE A 228 0.30 -3.19 11.79
N ALA A 229 1.09 -2.91 10.77
CA ALA A 229 1.19 -3.64 9.52
C ALA A 229 -0.19 -3.75 8.82
N PRO A 230 -0.74 -2.66 8.27
CA PRO A 230 -2.01 -2.70 7.54
C PRO A 230 -1.83 -3.46 6.22
N THR A 231 -2.57 -4.55 6.07
CA THR A 231 -2.35 -5.54 5.02
C THR A 231 -3.52 -5.72 4.08
N ALA A 232 -4.69 -5.26 4.45
CA ALA A 232 -5.90 -5.43 3.65
C ALA A 232 -6.78 -4.21 3.74
N LEU A 233 -7.46 -3.85 2.67
CA LEU A 233 -8.55 -2.87 2.72
C LEU A 233 -9.62 -3.16 1.67
N ASN A 234 -10.88 -2.86 2.03
CA ASN A 234 -12.01 -2.97 1.11
C ASN A 234 -13.13 -2.04 1.51
N PHE A 235 -13.92 -1.61 0.53
CA PHE A 235 -15.11 -0.80 0.76
C PHE A 235 -16.32 -1.66 1.01
N ALA A 236 -17.13 -1.25 1.99
CA ALA A 236 -18.39 -1.90 2.29
C ALA A 236 -19.46 -1.60 1.23
N PRO A 237 -20.14 -2.63 0.69
CA PRO A 237 -21.26 -2.45 -0.23
C PRO A 237 -22.53 -1.97 0.50
N SER A 238 -23.58 -1.63 -0.25
CA SER A 238 -24.87 -1.17 0.28
C SER A 238 -25.55 -2.16 1.23
N SER A 239 -25.26 -3.45 1.13
CA SER A 239 -25.76 -4.46 2.06
C SER A 239 -25.26 -4.32 3.49
N PHE A 240 -24.23 -3.49 3.71
CA PHE A 240 -23.68 -3.16 5.04
C PHE A 240 -24.46 -2.08 5.81
N GLY A 241 -25.60 -1.60 5.31
CA GLY A 241 -26.47 -0.66 5.99
C GLY A 241 -25.73 0.62 6.42
N LYS A 242 -25.62 0.88 7.73
CA LYS A 242 -24.96 2.10 8.25
C LYS A 242 -23.48 2.24 7.88
N TYR A 243 -22.84 1.15 7.47
CA TYR A 243 -21.44 1.15 7.03
C TYR A 243 -21.31 1.16 5.50
N GLU A 244 -22.39 1.37 4.75
CA GLU A 244 -22.31 1.48 3.29
C GLU A 244 -21.24 2.49 2.86
N ASN A 245 -20.36 2.06 1.93
CA ASN A 245 -19.25 2.85 1.40
C ASN A 245 -18.20 3.31 2.42
N TRP A 246 -18.17 2.74 3.63
CA TRP A 246 -17.06 2.91 4.55
C TRP A 246 -15.90 2.04 4.12
N LEU A 247 -14.67 2.48 4.44
CA LEU A 247 -13.45 1.72 4.22
C LEU A 247 -13.14 0.85 5.44
N PHE A 248 -12.85 -0.42 5.21
CA PHE A 248 -12.37 -1.35 6.22
C PHE A 248 -10.90 -1.67 5.96
N VAL A 249 -10.10 -1.67 7.02
CA VAL A 249 -8.66 -1.97 6.98
C VAL A 249 -8.34 -3.07 7.98
N GLY A 250 -7.61 -4.10 7.56
CA GLY A 250 -7.13 -5.17 8.43
C GLY A 250 -5.65 -5.03 8.70
N ASP A 251 -5.22 -5.40 9.91
CA ASP A 251 -3.82 -5.41 10.31
C ASP A 251 -3.28 -6.81 10.60
N CYS A 252 -1.96 -6.97 10.47
CA CYS A 252 -1.27 -8.22 10.77
C CYS A 252 -0.75 -8.27 12.21
N ASN A 253 -0.31 -7.16 12.80
CA ASN A 253 0.38 -7.18 14.08
C ASN A 253 -0.55 -7.43 15.28
N PHE A 254 -1.79 -6.93 15.21
CA PHE A 254 -2.76 -7.01 16.31
C PHE A 254 -4.01 -7.81 15.95
N GLY A 255 -4.24 -8.09 14.66
CA GLY A 255 -5.42 -8.79 14.18
C GLY A 255 -6.70 -7.98 14.36
N ASN A 256 -6.61 -6.68 14.15
CA ASN A 256 -7.74 -5.78 14.20
C ASN A 256 -8.30 -5.51 12.82
N ILE A 257 -9.59 -5.21 12.78
CA ILE A 257 -10.25 -4.60 11.62
C ILE A 257 -10.66 -3.20 12.04
N TYR A 258 -10.18 -2.21 11.31
CA TYR A 258 -10.55 -0.81 11.46
C TYR A 258 -11.64 -0.44 10.45
N LYS A 259 -12.42 0.60 10.79
CA LYS A 259 -13.50 1.14 9.94
C LYS A 259 -13.36 2.64 9.84
N PHE A 260 -13.44 3.16 8.63
CA PHE A 260 -13.31 4.59 8.36
C PHE A 260 -14.51 5.12 7.58
N LYS A 261 -15.12 6.18 8.09
CA LYS A 261 -16.16 6.90 7.39
C LYS A 261 -15.53 7.98 6.53
N LEU A 262 -15.77 7.94 5.23
CA LEU A 262 -15.28 8.99 4.33
C LEU A 262 -16.12 10.27 4.47
N ASN A 263 -15.46 11.41 4.23
CA ASN A 263 -16.12 12.70 4.10
C ASN A 263 -16.97 12.77 2.82
N SER A 264 -17.75 13.86 2.64
CA SER A 264 -18.64 14.03 1.47
C SER A 264 -17.93 14.01 0.14
N ASP A 265 -16.69 14.51 0.09
CA ASP A 265 -15.88 14.59 -1.12
C ASP A 265 -15.10 13.29 -1.38
N ARG A 266 -15.14 12.36 -0.43
CA ARG A 266 -14.48 11.06 -0.47
C ARG A 266 -12.97 11.14 -0.71
N ASN A 267 -12.35 12.14 -0.13
CA ASN A 267 -10.91 12.39 -0.18
C ASN A 267 -10.25 12.42 1.20
N GLY A 268 -10.89 11.90 2.22
CA GLY A 268 -10.42 11.83 3.60
C GLY A 268 -11.48 11.25 4.51
N PHE A 269 -11.19 11.18 5.80
CA PHE A 269 -12.05 10.57 6.82
C PHE A 269 -12.71 11.62 7.71
N VAL A 270 -13.77 11.21 8.40
CA VAL A 270 -14.50 12.01 9.38
C VAL A 270 -14.52 11.27 10.72
N PHE A 271 -14.06 11.94 11.77
CA PHE A 271 -14.04 11.44 13.13
C PHE A 271 -14.93 12.28 14.05
N GLU A 272 -15.52 11.63 15.07
CA GLU A 272 -16.22 12.30 16.17
C GLU A 272 -15.25 12.59 17.33
N ASP A 273 -14.23 11.74 17.52
CA ASP A 273 -13.16 11.95 18.48
C ASP A 273 -12.20 13.03 18.01
N PHE A 274 -12.09 14.08 18.81
CA PHE A 274 -11.20 15.23 18.52
C PHE A 274 -9.73 14.83 18.41
N ASN A 275 -9.30 13.78 19.11
CA ASN A 275 -7.92 13.32 19.07
C ASN A 275 -7.49 12.74 17.71
N LEU A 276 -8.45 12.31 16.89
CA LEU A 276 -8.20 11.80 15.55
C LEU A 276 -8.23 12.89 14.45
N ASN A 277 -8.44 14.15 14.81
CA ASN A 277 -8.55 15.25 13.82
C ASN A 277 -7.21 15.62 13.16
N ASP A 278 -6.10 15.23 13.76
CA ASP A 278 -4.77 15.36 13.13
C ASP A 278 -4.44 14.20 12.17
N LEU A 279 -5.40 13.27 11.99
CA LEU A 279 -5.29 12.10 11.11
C LEU A 279 -4.21 11.10 11.53
N VAL A 280 -3.82 11.11 12.80
CA VAL A 280 -2.85 10.18 13.39
C VAL A 280 -3.47 9.49 14.60
N LEU A 281 -3.40 8.17 14.67
CA LEU A 281 -3.66 7.43 15.89
C LEU A 281 -2.36 7.32 16.69
N HIS A 282 -2.25 8.11 17.77
CA HIS A 282 -1.12 8.04 18.70
C HIS A 282 -1.23 6.84 19.64
N GLU A 283 -0.11 6.47 20.28
CA GLU A 283 -0.06 5.27 21.13
C GLU A 283 -1.02 5.34 22.34
N GLU A 284 -1.32 6.55 22.84
CA GLU A 284 -2.23 6.80 23.97
C GLU A 284 -3.68 7.00 23.57
N ASP A 285 -3.99 7.11 22.27
CA ASP A 285 -5.34 7.40 21.81
C ASP A 285 -6.28 6.20 21.93
N ASN A 286 -7.56 6.50 22.06
CA ASN A 286 -8.59 5.48 22.10
C ASN A 286 -8.96 5.04 20.68
N ILE A 287 -8.85 3.75 20.40
CA ILE A 287 -9.15 3.16 19.09
C ILE A 287 -10.63 2.80 18.89
N GLU A 288 -11.47 2.92 19.91
CA GLU A 288 -12.85 2.39 19.91
C GLU A 288 -13.70 2.96 18.76
N GLU A 289 -13.51 4.23 18.38
CA GLU A 289 -14.24 4.83 17.28
C GLU A 289 -13.95 4.14 15.96
N ILE A 290 -12.70 3.87 15.67
CA ILE A 290 -12.26 3.27 14.41
C ILE A 290 -12.19 1.75 14.47
N LEU A 291 -12.26 1.13 15.65
CA LEU A 291 -12.22 -0.32 15.78
C LEU A 291 -13.56 -0.94 15.36
N PHE A 292 -13.53 -1.89 14.43
CA PHE A 292 -14.68 -2.69 14.03
C PHE A 292 -14.65 -4.08 14.67
N GLY A 293 -13.49 -4.72 14.71
CA GLY A 293 -13.33 -6.05 15.29
C GLY A 293 -11.88 -6.35 15.63
N LYS A 294 -11.66 -7.38 16.45
CA LYS A 294 -10.31 -7.75 16.92
C LYS A 294 -10.17 -9.26 17.11
N GLY A 295 -8.92 -9.71 17.13
CA GLY A 295 -8.60 -11.12 17.42
C GLY A 295 -8.65 -12.03 16.20
N PHE A 296 -8.39 -11.50 15.00
CA PHE A 296 -8.38 -12.26 13.75
C PHE A 296 -6.98 -12.82 13.40
N GLY A 297 -5.97 -12.64 14.26
CA GLY A 297 -4.60 -12.98 13.93
C GLY A 297 -4.01 -12.08 12.84
N CYS A 298 -2.95 -12.49 12.16
CA CYS A 298 -2.38 -11.72 11.06
C CYS A 298 -3.32 -11.73 9.85
N ILE A 299 -4.06 -10.65 9.65
CA ILE A 299 -4.97 -10.48 8.52
C ILE A 299 -4.14 -10.22 7.27
N THR A 300 -4.44 -10.90 6.18
CA THR A 300 -3.76 -10.70 4.88
C THR A 300 -4.71 -10.30 3.76
N ASP A 301 -6.02 -10.49 3.96
CA ASP A 301 -7.02 -10.06 2.98
C ASP A 301 -8.39 -9.88 3.63
N ILE A 302 -9.16 -8.92 3.13
CA ILE A 302 -10.57 -8.70 3.47
C ILE A 302 -11.36 -8.62 2.17
N GLU A 303 -12.25 -9.58 1.94
CA GLU A 303 -13.16 -9.57 0.81
C GLU A 303 -14.61 -9.47 1.28
N ILE A 304 -15.40 -8.64 0.62
CA ILE A 304 -16.78 -8.40 0.98
C ILE A 304 -17.70 -8.82 -0.17
N ARG A 305 -18.61 -9.77 0.11
CA ARG A 305 -19.56 -10.30 -0.88
C ARG A 305 -20.94 -10.48 -0.28
N GLY A 306 -21.91 -9.77 -0.85
CA GLY A 306 -23.28 -9.80 -0.33
C GLY A 306 -23.35 -9.35 1.14
N ASP A 307 -23.92 -10.16 2.00
CA ASP A 307 -24.07 -9.87 3.42
C ASP A 307 -22.88 -10.37 4.28
N TYR A 308 -21.79 -10.80 3.66
CA TYR A 308 -20.66 -11.40 4.35
C TYR A 308 -19.36 -10.65 4.12
N MET A 309 -18.58 -10.52 5.19
CA MET A 309 -17.17 -10.17 5.14
C MET A 309 -16.34 -11.44 5.37
N TYR A 310 -15.38 -11.69 4.50
CA TYR A 310 -14.42 -12.78 4.62
C TYR A 310 -13.08 -12.18 5.00
N VAL A 311 -12.45 -12.71 6.05
CA VAL A 311 -11.17 -12.23 6.57
C VAL A 311 -10.20 -13.39 6.53
N VAL A 312 -9.12 -13.23 5.78
CA VAL A 312 -8.06 -14.24 5.68
C VAL A 312 -7.03 -13.97 6.78
N SER A 313 -6.79 -14.95 7.63
CA SER A 313 -5.76 -14.93 8.67
C SER A 313 -4.68 -15.94 8.36
N ILE A 314 -3.46 -15.45 8.07
CA ILE A 314 -2.34 -16.35 7.76
C ILE A 314 -1.79 -17.01 9.03
N SER A 315 -1.77 -16.31 10.16
CA SER A 315 -1.30 -16.87 11.44
C SER A 315 -2.19 -18.00 11.94
N ASP A 316 -3.49 -17.92 11.68
CA ASP A 316 -4.47 -18.90 12.15
C ASP A 316 -4.76 -19.99 11.12
N GLY A 317 -4.27 -19.80 9.87
CA GLY A 317 -4.57 -20.67 8.74
C GLY A 317 -6.07 -20.77 8.45
N THR A 318 -6.81 -19.66 8.65
CA THR A 318 -8.27 -19.65 8.70
C THR A 318 -8.84 -18.51 7.84
N ILE A 319 -9.99 -18.78 7.23
CA ILE A 319 -10.83 -17.75 6.63
C ILE A 319 -12.04 -17.56 7.53
N TYR A 320 -12.12 -16.44 8.21
CA TYR A 320 -13.30 -16.05 8.98
C TYR A 320 -14.39 -15.55 8.05
N ARG A 321 -15.64 -15.90 8.36
CA ARG A 321 -16.83 -15.39 7.66
C ARG A 321 -17.73 -14.69 8.68
N ILE A 322 -17.84 -13.39 8.55
CA ILE A 322 -18.65 -12.54 9.41
C ILE A 322 -19.95 -12.23 8.69
N PHE A 323 -21.09 -12.52 9.34
CA PHE A 323 -22.42 -12.18 8.83
C PHE A 323 -22.83 -10.82 9.41
N LEU A 324 -23.05 -9.86 8.56
CA LEU A 324 -23.16 -8.46 8.98
C LEU A 324 -24.55 -8.05 9.47
N LYS A 325 -25.60 -8.78 9.08
CA LYS A 325 -26.94 -8.52 9.61
C LYS A 325 -27.07 -8.79 11.12
N ASP A 326 -26.14 -9.56 11.70
CA ASP A 326 -26.09 -9.78 13.14
C ASP A 326 -25.43 -8.59 13.90
N LEU A 327 -24.84 -7.62 13.18
CA LEU A 327 -24.13 -6.46 13.73
C LEU A 327 -24.92 -5.15 13.54
N LEU A 328 -26.09 -5.20 12.87
CA LEU A 328 -26.98 -4.08 12.63
C LEU A 328 -28.14 -4.15 13.64
#